data_c85968764b1c27b2f773122d0dc9a1f7
#
_entry.id   c85968764b1c27b2f773122d0dc9a1f7
#
_cell.length_a   1.000
_cell.length_b   1.000
_cell.length_c   1.000
_cell.angle_alpha   90.00
_cell.angle_beta   90.00
_cell.angle_gamma   90.00
#
_symmetry.space_group_name_H-M   'P 1'
#
loop_
_entity.id
_entity.type
_entity.pdbx_description
1 polymer ?
#
loop_
_entity_poly.entity_id
_entity_poly.type
_entity_poly.pdbx_seq_one_letter_code
_entity_poly.pdbx_strand_id
1 'polypeptide(L)'
;MVTRKSVGISFTNVGKEVQVIEPTNIYGATVGDDVFIGPFCEIQSDTFIGNRTRIQSHTFICSLVDIGEDCFIGHGVMFINDRFQNGGPARGDRSLWQKTKIGDNVSIGSNATILPVEITSNVVVGAGSVVTRDILIPGIYAGNPASKIKDL
;
A
#
# COMPACT_ATOMS: atom_id res chain seq x y z
N MET A 1 -16.18 28.50 10.71
CA MET A 1 -16.78 27.24 11.24
C MET A 1 -15.75 26.13 11.06
N VAL A 2 -15.53 25.28 12.07
CA VAL A 2 -14.62 24.11 11.98
C VAL A 2 -15.47 22.85 12.02
N THR A 3 -15.38 22.03 10.97
CA THR A 3 -15.99 20.69 10.95
C THR A 3 -14.97 19.69 11.47
N ARG A 4 -15.30 18.95 12.52
CA ARG A 4 -14.46 17.89 13.09
C ARG A 4 -14.96 16.54 12.59
N LYS A 5 -14.03 15.69 12.13
CA LYS A 5 -14.26 14.28 11.84
C LYS A 5 -13.21 13.48 12.62
N SER A 6 -13.62 12.40 13.26
CA SER A 6 -12.70 11.49 13.94
C SER A 6 -12.23 10.41 12.98
N VAL A 7 -11.05 9.86 13.23
CA VAL A 7 -10.61 8.61 12.62
C VAL A 7 -11.53 7.46 13.03
N GLY A 8 -11.63 6.44 12.21
CA GLY A 8 -12.45 5.28 12.49
C GLY A 8 -12.01 4.07 11.68
N ILE A 9 -12.50 2.91 12.07
CA ILE A 9 -12.21 1.63 11.42
C ILE A 9 -13.51 1.09 10.84
N SER A 10 -13.57 1.01 9.51
CA SER A 10 -14.69 0.45 8.76
C SER A 10 -14.16 -0.36 7.60
N PHE A 11 -14.56 -1.62 7.51
CA PHE A 11 -14.19 -2.52 6.43
C PHE A 11 -15.39 -2.77 5.51
N THR A 12 -15.13 -3.01 4.22
CA THR A 12 -16.11 -3.62 3.32
C THR A 12 -16.25 -5.10 3.62
N ASN A 13 -15.12 -5.80 3.76
CA ASN A 13 -15.06 -7.18 4.28
C ASN A 13 -13.81 -7.32 5.13
N VAL A 14 -13.90 -8.14 6.17
CA VAL A 14 -12.78 -8.43 7.08
C VAL A 14 -12.73 -9.93 7.38
N GLY A 15 -11.54 -10.51 7.26
CA GLY A 15 -11.25 -11.90 7.58
C GLY A 15 -11.18 -12.16 9.10
N LYS A 16 -10.69 -13.33 9.44
CA LYS A 16 -10.50 -13.77 10.83
C LYS A 16 -9.14 -13.32 11.35
N GLU A 17 -9.00 -13.22 12.68
CA GLU A 17 -7.74 -12.95 13.39
C GLU A 17 -7.01 -11.66 12.89
N VAL A 18 -7.77 -10.68 12.39
CA VAL A 18 -7.23 -9.39 11.98
C VAL A 18 -6.91 -8.55 13.21
N GLN A 19 -5.71 -8.02 13.29
CA GLN A 19 -5.25 -7.15 14.38
C GLN A 19 -5.02 -5.73 13.84
N VAL A 20 -5.67 -4.75 14.47
CA VAL A 20 -5.49 -3.33 14.16
C VAL A 20 -5.07 -2.60 15.42
N ILE A 21 -3.96 -1.88 15.35
CA ILE A 21 -3.48 -1.05 16.47
C ILE A 21 -3.95 0.38 16.24
N GLU A 22 -4.75 0.90 17.14
CA GLU A 22 -5.24 2.27 17.07
C GLU A 22 -4.23 3.30 17.63
N PRO A 23 -4.28 4.56 17.21
CA PRO A 23 -5.24 5.12 16.26
C PRO A 23 -4.87 4.81 14.80
N THR A 24 -5.85 4.41 14.02
CA THR A 24 -5.71 4.10 12.59
C THR A 24 -7.01 4.45 11.88
N ASN A 25 -6.93 4.95 10.65
CA ASN A 25 -8.08 5.33 9.84
C ASN A 25 -8.27 4.35 8.68
N ILE A 26 -9.35 3.55 8.71
CA ILE A 26 -9.68 2.59 7.66
C ILE A 26 -11.12 2.84 7.23
N TYR A 27 -11.34 3.01 5.93
CA TYR A 27 -12.70 3.21 5.42
C TYR A 27 -12.92 2.50 4.07
N GLY A 28 -13.56 1.33 4.14
CA GLY A 28 -13.99 0.59 2.95
C GLY A 28 -12.93 -0.34 2.34
N ALA A 29 -11.91 -0.75 3.12
CA ALA A 29 -10.96 -1.77 2.70
C ALA A 29 -11.55 -3.18 2.82
N THR A 30 -11.10 -4.10 1.98
CA THR A 30 -11.28 -5.55 2.12
C THR A 30 -9.99 -6.17 2.59
N VAL A 31 -10.04 -6.90 3.70
CA VAL A 31 -8.87 -7.45 4.38
C VAL A 31 -9.06 -8.94 4.62
N GLY A 32 -8.06 -9.74 4.29
CA GLY A 32 -8.04 -11.19 4.49
C GLY A 32 -7.80 -11.62 5.93
N ASP A 33 -7.52 -12.91 6.10
CA ASP A 33 -7.29 -13.54 7.41
C ASP A 33 -5.88 -13.23 7.93
N ASP A 34 -5.72 -13.18 9.26
CA ASP A 34 -4.44 -13.01 9.97
C ASP A 34 -3.62 -11.79 9.48
N VAL A 35 -4.29 -10.70 9.17
CA VAL A 35 -3.63 -9.44 8.77
C VAL A 35 -3.32 -8.60 10.00
N PHE A 36 -2.15 -7.98 10.02
CA PHE A 36 -1.75 -7.00 11.02
C PHE A 36 -1.68 -5.59 10.41
N ILE A 37 -2.28 -4.62 11.09
CA ILE A 37 -2.23 -3.20 10.73
C ILE A 37 -1.75 -2.41 11.93
N GLY A 38 -0.60 -1.78 11.79
CA GLY A 38 0.03 -0.95 12.83
C GLY A 38 -0.67 0.40 13.02
N PRO A 39 -0.28 1.14 14.07
CA PRO A 39 -0.91 2.42 14.39
C PRO A 39 -0.54 3.52 13.38
N PHE A 40 -1.35 4.57 13.35
CA PHE A 40 -1.18 5.75 12.52
C PHE A 40 -1.19 5.45 11.01
N CYS A 41 -1.82 4.37 10.59
CA CYS A 41 -2.05 4.08 9.19
C CYS A 41 -3.31 4.78 8.68
N GLU A 42 -3.34 5.05 7.37
CA GLU A 42 -4.57 5.35 6.65
C GLU A 42 -4.72 4.35 5.50
N ILE A 43 -5.87 3.68 5.45
CA ILE A 43 -6.20 2.73 4.38
C ILE A 43 -7.55 3.13 3.80
N GLN A 44 -7.54 3.51 2.54
CA GLN A 44 -8.70 4.06 1.85
C GLN A 44 -9.60 2.97 1.27
N SER A 45 -10.77 3.37 0.78
CA SER A 45 -11.73 2.50 0.13
C SER A 45 -11.17 1.84 -1.15
N ASP A 46 -11.81 0.76 -1.58
CA ASP A 46 -11.40 0.02 -2.78
C ASP A 46 -9.94 -0.46 -2.73
N THR A 47 -9.52 -0.87 -1.54
CA THR A 47 -8.21 -1.47 -1.26
C THR A 47 -8.42 -2.93 -0.89
N PHE A 48 -7.56 -3.80 -1.36
CA PHE A 48 -7.52 -5.22 -0.99
C PHE A 48 -6.18 -5.55 -0.31
N ILE A 49 -6.24 -6.24 0.83
CA ILE A 49 -5.07 -6.74 1.56
C ILE A 49 -5.24 -8.24 1.79
N GLY A 50 -4.35 -9.03 1.20
CA GLY A 50 -4.36 -10.48 1.28
C GLY A 50 -3.99 -11.04 2.64
N ASN A 51 -4.23 -12.35 2.82
CA ASN A 51 -4.03 -13.06 4.07
C ASN A 51 -2.58 -12.93 4.60
N ARG A 52 -2.40 -12.93 5.92
CA ARG A 52 -1.11 -12.95 6.61
C ARG A 52 -0.18 -11.76 6.30
N THR A 53 -0.70 -10.74 5.62
CA THR A 53 0.07 -9.52 5.31
C THR A 53 0.20 -8.63 6.53
N ARG A 54 1.36 -8.00 6.67
CA ARG A 54 1.71 -7.13 7.79
C ARG A 54 1.93 -5.70 7.28
N ILE A 55 1.08 -4.77 7.71
CA ILE A 55 1.19 -3.33 7.42
C ILE A 55 1.76 -2.65 8.65
N GLN A 56 2.92 -2.04 8.52
CA GLN A 56 3.58 -1.38 9.63
C GLN A 56 3.09 0.07 9.82
N SER A 57 3.41 0.66 10.98
CA SER A 57 2.92 1.98 11.37
C SER A 57 3.23 3.10 10.35
N HIS A 58 2.39 4.13 10.32
CA HIS A 58 2.54 5.31 9.47
C HIS A 58 2.47 5.02 7.97
N THR A 59 1.89 3.90 7.56
CA THR A 59 1.70 3.55 6.15
C THR A 59 0.44 4.18 5.61
N PHE A 60 0.53 4.75 4.41
CA PHE A 60 -0.62 5.26 3.67
C PHE A 60 -0.91 4.36 2.47
N ILE A 61 -2.12 3.82 2.42
CA ILE A 61 -2.60 3.00 1.30
C ILE A 61 -3.80 3.69 0.69
N CYS A 62 -3.60 4.29 -0.47
CA CYS A 62 -4.66 4.98 -1.21
C CYS A 62 -5.62 4.00 -1.88
N SER A 63 -6.74 4.50 -2.35
CA SER A 63 -7.70 3.70 -3.13
C SER A 63 -7.06 3.07 -4.36
N LEU A 64 -7.58 1.93 -4.78
CA LEU A 64 -7.15 1.13 -5.94
C LEU A 64 -5.80 0.43 -5.74
N VAL A 65 -5.43 0.11 -4.50
CA VAL A 65 -4.25 -0.70 -4.19
C VAL A 65 -4.68 -2.11 -3.81
N ASP A 66 -4.18 -3.10 -4.54
CA ASP A 66 -4.33 -4.51 -4.21
C ASP A 66 -2.98 -5.06 -3.73
N ILE A 67 -2.95 -5.64 -2.55
CA ILE A 67 -1.77 -6.28 -1.94
C ILE A 67 -2.07 -7.76 -1.75
N GLY A 68 -1.18 -8.62 -2.24
CA GLY A 68 -1.30 -10.06 -2.13
C GLY A 68 -1.10 -10.60 -0.71
N GLU A 69 -0.92 -11.91 -0.62
CA GLU A 69 -0.73 -12.63 0.64
C GLU A 69 0.73 -12.61 1.09
N ASP A 70 0.95 -12.86 2.40
CA ASP A 70 2.29 -13.00 3.00
C ASP A 70 3.22 -11.81 2.73
N CYS A 71 2.66 -10.62 2.53
CA CYS A 71 3.44 -9.41 2.27
C CYS A 71 3.86 -8.70 3.57
N PHE A 72 4.98 -7.99 3.50
CA PHE A 72 5.43 -7.07 4.54
C PHE A 72 5.54 -5.66 3.98
N ILE A 73 4.71 -4.76 4.48
CA ILE A 73 4.73 -3.34 4.10
C ILE A 73 5.33 -2.56 5.27
N GLY A 74 6.54 -2.06 5.06
CA GLY A 74 7.35 -1.40 6.08
C GLY A 74 6.75 -0.09 6.58
N HIS A 75 7.33 0.46 7.63
CA HIS A 75 6.88 1.70 8.27
C HIS A 75 6.94 2.88 7.30
N GLY A 76 5.91 3.69 7.27
CA GLY A 76 5.90 4.91 6.47
C GLY A 76 5.91 4.70 4.96
N VAL A 77 5.52 3.53 4.46
CA VAL A 77 5.38 3.30 3.02
C VAL A 77 4.19 4.10 2.49
N MET A 78 4.40 4.79 1.37
CA MET A 78 3.39 5.64 0.74
C MET A 78 3.00 5.10 -0.63
N PHE A 79 1.73 4.72 -0.79
CA PHE A 79 1.16 4.38 -2.09
C PHE A 79 0.51 5.60 -2.72
N ILE A 80 0.65 5.75 -4.02
CA ILE A 80 0.13 6.88 -4.81
C ILE A 80 -0.76 6.32 -5.92
N ASN A 81 -1.94 6.89 -6.14
CA ASN A 81 -2.82 6.52 -7.25
C ASN A 81 -2.99 7.62 -8.30
N ASP A 82 -2.48 8.83 -8.05
CA ASP A 82 -2.58 9.98 -8.94
C ASP A 82 -1.18 10.39 -9.44
N ARG A 83 -0.96 10.27 -10.73
CA ARG A 83 0.32 10.64 -11.39
C ARG A 83 0.34 12.08 -11.88
N PHE A 84 -0.67 12.89 -11.54
CA PHE A 84 -0.75 14.28 -12.01
C PHE A 84 -0.67 14.42 -13.54
N GLN A 85 -1.23 13.46 -14.26
CA GLN A 85 -1.07 13.38 -15.72
C GLN A 85 -1.60 14.61 -16.49
N ASN A 86 -2.43 15.42 -15.87
CA ASN A 86 -2.91 16.69 -16.41
C ASN A 86 -2.22 17.91 -15.78
N GLY A 87 -1.02 17.74 -15.21
CA GLY A 87 -0.24 18.81 -14.62
C GLY A 87 -0.70 19.23 -13.20
N GLY A 88 -1.60 18.47 -12.58
CA GLY A 88 -2.09 18.73 -11.22
C GLY A 88 -2.89 17.55 -10.67
N PRO A 89 -3.35 17.64 -9.41
CA PRO A 89 -4.07 16.56 -8.77
C PRO A 89 -5.45 16.32 -9.43
N ALA A 90 -5.90 15.09 -9.35
CA ALA A 90 -7.19 14.65 -9.90
C ALA A 90 -8.41 15.37 -9.32
N ARG A 91 -8.28 16.02 -8.14
CA ARG A 91 -9.34 16.80 -7.47
C ARG A 91 -10.66 16.04 -7.28
N GLY A 92 -10.54 14.73 -7.01
CA GLY A 92 -11.69 13.84 -6.82
C GLY A 92 -12.22 13.19 -8.10
N ASP A 93 -11.66 13.49 -9.26
CA ASP A 93 -11.96 12.75 -10.49
C ASP A 93 -11.26 11.38 -10.45
N ARG A 94 -12.00 10.36 -10.03
CA ARG A 94 -11.50 9.01 -9.86
C ARG A 94 -11.10 8.34 -11.19
N SER A 95 -11.54 8.85 -12.33
CA SER A 95 -11.15 8.33 -13.64
C SER A 95 -9.67 8.57 -13.95
N LEU A 96 -9.05 9.51 -13.26
CA LEU A 96 -7.61 9.83 -13.38
C LEU A 96 -6.73 8.98 -12.43
N TRP A 97 -7.34 8.26 -11.49
CA TRP A 97 -6.58 7.39 -10.58
C TRP A 97 -6.21 6.08 -11.24
N GLN A 98 -5.04 5.59 -10.91
CA GLN A 98 -4.48 4.37 -11.47
C GLN A 98 -4.27 3.32 -10.37
N LYS A 99 -4.41 2.05 -10.76
CA LYS A 99 -4.32 0.90 -9.87
C LYS A 99 -2.86 0.54 -9.59
N THR A 100 -2.60 0.11 -8.35
CA THR A 100 -1.38 -0.60 -7.95
C THR A 100 -1.72 -2.05 -7.64
N LYS A 101 -0.89 -2.98 -8.11
CA LYS A 101 -1.02 -4.40 -7.81
C LYS A 101 0.30 -4.94 -7.25
N ILE A 102 0.25 -5.45 -6.05
CA ILE A 102 1.37 -6.12 -5.37
C ILE A 102 1.06 -7.61 -5.31
N GLY A 103 1.96 -8.43 -5.82
CA GLY A 103 1.87 -9.89 -5.76
C GLY A 103 2.08 -10.43 -4.34
N ASP A 104 2.20 -11.74 -4.23
CA ASP A 104 2.38 -12.41 -2.95
C ASP A 104 3.86 -12.41 -2.51
N ASN A 105 4.09 -12.54 -1.20
CA ASN A 105 5.44 -12.63 -0.65
C ASN A 105 6.33 -11.45 -1.08
N VAL A 106 5.79 -10.25 -1.06
CA VAL A 106 6.52 -9.01 -1.38
C VAL A 106 6.86 -8.28 -0.07
N SER A 107 8.13 -7.88 0.07
CA SER A 107 8.59 -7.07 1.19
C SER A 107 8.95 -5.67 0.71
N ILE A 108 8.31 -4.65 1.27
CA ILE A 108 8.57 -3.24 0.94
C ILE A 108 9.21 -2.57 2.15
N GLY A 109 10.41 -2.07 1.99
CA GLY A 109 11.19 -1.41 3.04
C GLY A 109 10.58 -0.08 3.46
N SER A 110 10.90 0.33 4.69
CA SER A 110 10.37 1.56 5.30
C SER A 110 10.62 2.81 4.44
N ASN A 111 9.65 3.72 4.45
CA ASN A 111 9.68 4.98 3.72
C ASN A 111 9.83 4.85 2.20
N ALA A 112 9.52 3.69 1.62
CA ALA A 112 9.42 3.57 0.18
C ALA A 112 8.17 4.28 -0.34
N THR A 113 8.24 4.80 -1.56
CA THR A 113 7.10 5.38 -2.28
C THR A 113 6.78 4.52 -3.50
N ILE A 114 5.53 4.10 -3.59
CA ILE A 114 5.06 3.18 -4.64
C ILE A 114 4.07 3.93 -5.53
N LEU A 115 4.46 4.21 -6.75
CA LEU A 115 3.59 4.76 -7.78
C LEU A 115 2.64 3.67 -8.30
N PRO A 116 1.59 4.03 -9.06
CA PRO A 116 0.71 3.05 -9.71
C PRO A 116 1.50 2.12 -10.62
N VAL A 117 1.81 0.94 -10.12
CA VAL A 117 2.65 -0.07 -10.78
C VAL A 117 2.17 -1.48 -10.44
N GLU A 118 2.61 -2.45 -11.21
CA GLU A 118 2.53 -3.87 -10.86
C GLU A 118 3.88 -4.34 -10.31
N ILE A 119 3.86 -5.00 -9.14
CA ILE A 119 5.02 -5.67 -8.55
C ILE A 119 4.67 -7.16 -8.46
N THR A 120 5.42 -7.99 -9.18
CA THR A 120 5.22 -9.45 -9.16
C THR A 120 5.56 -10.04 -7.79
N SER A 121 5.15 -11.28 -7.56
CA SER A 121 5.47 -12.00 -6.31
C SER A 121 6.97 -12.20 -6.11
N ASN A 122 7.40 -12.42 -4.86
CA ASN A 122 8.79 -12.67 -4.49
C ASN A 122 9.72 -11.51 -4.86
N VAL A 123 9.36 -10.30 -4.45
CA VAL A 123 10.16 -9.08 -4.64
C VAL A 123 10.47 -8.45 -3.29
N VAL A 124 11.69 -7.94 -3.15
CA VAL A 124 12.09 -7.07 -2.05
C VAL A 124 12.36 -5.68 -2.60
N VAL A 125 11.70 -4.68 -2.04
CA VAL A 125 11.96 -3.25 -2.30
C VAL A 125 12.71 -2.68 -1.11
N GLY A 126 13.89 -2.13 -1.33
CA GLY A 126 14.72 -1.53 -0.28
C GLY A 126 14.07 -0.28 0.35
N ALA A 127 14.44 0.00 1.60
CA ALA A 127 13.97 1.18 2.31
C ALA A 127 14.30 2.48 1.55
N GLY A 128 13.40 3.47 1.62
CA GLY A 128 13.58 4.78 0.97
C GLY A 128 13.53 4.76 -0.56
N SER A 129 13.17 3.64 -1.16
CA SER A 129 13.11 3.52 -2.62
C SER A 129 11.88 4.20 -3.20
N VAL A 130 11.96 4.62 -4.47
CA VAL A 130 10.82 5.12 -5.23
C VAL A 130 10.57 4.21 -6.43
N VAL A 131 9.49 3.41 -6.37
CA VAL A 131 9.13 2.49 -7.44
C VAL A 131 8.25 3.23 -8.45
N THR A 132 8.81 3.52 -9.62
CA THR A 132 8.17 4.32 -10.67
C THR A 132 7.69 3.50 -11.86
N ARG A 133 8.09 2.23 -11.95
CA ARG A 133 7.80 1.31 -13.06
C ARG A 133 7.46 -0.07 -12.53
N ASP A 134 6.78 -0.85 -13.34
CA ASP A 134 6.46 -2.24 -13.02
C ASP A 134 7.72 -3.06 -12.72
N ILE A 135 7.61 -3.93 -11.73
CA ILE A 135 8.63 -4.92 -11.37
C ILE A 135 8.05 -6.29 -11.69
N LEU A 136 8.42 -6.84 -12.86
CA LEU A 136 7.86 -8.09 -13.39
C LEU A 136 8.78 -9.29 -13.22
N ILE A 137 9.96 -9.10 -12.65
CA ILE A 137 10.95 -10.16 -12.40
C ILE A 137 11.24 -10.18 -10.91
N PRO A 138 11.16 -11.35 -10.24
CA PRO A 138 11.53 -11.48 -8.83
C PRO A 138 12.96 -11.02 -8.57
N GLY A 139 13.21 -10.51 -7.35
CA GLY A 139 14.53 -10.03 -6.96
C GLY A 139 14.48 -8.89 -5.96
N ILE A 140 15.64 -8.30 -5.71
CA ILE A 140 15.83 -7.16 -4.82
C ILE A 140 16.00 -5.89 -5.63
N TYR A 141 15.20 -4.89 -5.33
CA TYR A 141 15.18 -3.59 -6.01
C TYR A 141 15.38 -2.47 -4.99
N ALA A 142 16.13 -1.45 -5.34
CA ALA A 142 16.31 -0.29 -4.48
C ALA A 142 16.69 0.97 -5.28
N GLY A 143 16.56 2.12 -4.63
CA GLY A 143 16.96 3.42 -5.15
C GLY A 143 15.81 4.32 -5.58
N ASN A 144 16.15 5.49 -6.11
CA ASN A 144 15.22 6.46 -6.66
C ASN A 144 15.73 6.95 -8.04
N PRO A 145 15.13 6.49 -9.16
CA PRO A 145 14.12 5.45 -9.22
C PRO A 145 14.68 4.06 -8.83
N ALA A 146 13.81 3.19 -8.32
CA ALA A 146 14.19 1.83 -7.95
C ALA A 146 14.63 1.02 -9.17
N SER A 147 15.73 0.30 -9.02
CA SER A 147 16.25 -0.61 -10.03
C SER A 147 16.69 -1.92 -9.40
N LYS A 148 16.80 -2.98 -10.21
CA LYS A 148 17.20 -4.30 -9.73
C LYS A 148 18.64 -4.28 -9.24
N ILE A 149 18.87 -4.77 -8.01
CA ILE A 149 20.19 -4.90 -7.40
C ILE A 149 20.74 -6.30 -7.60
N LYS A 150 19.91 -7.33 -7.35
CA LYS A 150 20.30 -8.74 -7.50
C LYS A 150 19.06 -9.65 -7.47
N ASP A 151 19.26 -10.92 -7.76
CA ASP A 151 18.29 -11.97 -7.53
C ASP A 151 18.10 -12.25 -6.03
N LEU A 152 16.97 -12.89 -5.67
CA LEU A 152 16.69 -13.33 -4.31
C LEU A 152 17.58 -14.50 -3.93
#